data_00aae23524637bed2b9cd69f05f17c70
#
_entry.id   00aae23524637bed2b9cd69f05f17c70
#
_cell.length_a   1.000
_cell.length_b   1.000
_cell.length_c   1.000
_cell.angle_alpha   90.00
_cell.angle_beta   90.00
_cell.angle_gamma   90.00
#
_symmetry.space_group_name_H-M   'P 1'
#
loop_
_entity.id
_entity.type
_entity.pdbx_description
1 polymer ?
#
loop_
_entity_poly.entity_id
_entity_poly.type
_entity_poly.pdbx_seq_one_letter_code
_entity_poly.pdbx_strand_id
1 'polypeptide(L)'
;MQGNKVWQGIEAIKNARAMDGKHPLVILSHGIMGTAMAQAWLAQSLSQRGYIVAGVHHPGTSFFADDANDRRELWPRPQDISRIIDDLLSNDEFASVIDSDRIFAVGHSLGGVTVMSAIGAGYDQSRVDTICDDTPDDLVCTILDDWNIGKTPADIAALEQDATDPRIKAAVLFDMGGAQTFAPASLAKMTTPVLIYGATAGHVDLDRNSRLLAETMPSQTTQYLEMSDYAHFDFMGLCTENGLDILQKYEPQDVEVCTDGRALRAAKHSDIVTQVTQFFATQD
;
A
#
# COMPACT_ATOMS: atom_id res chain seq x y z
N MET A 1 -12.19 3.39 -17.01
CA MET A 1 -12.71 2.16 -16.36
C MET A 1 -14.00 2.49 -15.64
N GLN A 2 -15.04 1.66 -15.86
CA GLN A 2 -16.33 1.92 -15.19
C GLN A 2 -16.18 1.70 -13.69
N GLY A 3 -16.75 2.62 -12.90
CA GLY A 3 -16.98 2.39 -11.48
C GLY A 3 -18.03 1.32 -11.23
N ASN A 4 -18.41 1.17 -9.98
CA ASN A 4 -19.51 0.28 -9.60
C ASN A 4 -20.57 1.09 -8.82
N LYS A 5 -21.48 0.42 -8.13
CA LYS A 5 -22.54 1.11 -7.38
C LYS A 5 -22.02 1.91 -6.19
N VAL A 6 -20.87 1.52 -5.61
CA VAL A 6 -20.26 2.18 -4.45
C VAL A 6 -19.17 3.15 -4.88
N TRP A 7 -18.30 2.76 -5.81
CA TRP A 7 -17.11 3.50 -6.20
C TRP A 7 -17.27 4.23 -7.52
N GLN A 8 -16.81 5.47 -7.58
CA GLN A 8 -16.67 6.20 -8.83
C GLN A 8 -15.63 5.52 -9.73
N GLY A 9 -15.87 5.55 -11.03
CA GLY A 9 -14.90 5.09 -12.02
C GLY A 9 -13.81 6.11 -12.26
N ILE A 10 -12.85 5.73 -13.08
CA ILE A 10 -11.80 6.60 -13.61
C ILE A 10 -11.92 6.74 -15.13
N GLU A 11 -11.46 7.85 -15.66
CA GLU A 11 -11.33 8.03 -17.10
C GLU A 11 -10.11 7.25 -17.61
N ALA A 12 -10.35 6.24 -18.42
CA ALA A 12 -9.30 5.44 -19.04
C ALA A 12 -9.79 4.86 -20.38
N ILE A 13 -8.91 4.81 -21.35
CA ILE A 13 -9.15 4.17 -22.65
C ILE A 13 -8.65 2.74 -22.55
N LYS A 14 -9.56 1.78 -22.76
CA LYS A 14 -9.19 0.36 -22.74
C LYS A 14 -8.23 0.04 -23.89
N ASN A 15 -7.15 -0.68 -23.57
CA ASN A 15 -6.11 -1.08 -24.53
C ASN A 15 -5.47 0.11 -25.27
N ALA A 16 -5.38 1.27 -24.60
CA ALA A 16 -4.64 2.40 -25.13
C ALA A 16 -3.16 2.01 -25.27
N ARG A 17 -2.55 2.39 -26.39
CA ARG A 17 -1.10 2.24 -26.56
C ARG A 17 -0.39 3.19 -25.60
N ALA A 18 0.70 2.72 -25.00
CA ALA A 18 1.59 3.58 -24.24
C ALA A 18 2.22 4.67 -25.13
N MET A 19 2.50 5.82 -24.57
CA MET A 19 3.24 6.87 -25.25
C MET A 19 4.66 6.39 -25.57
N ASP A 20 5.23 6.91 -26.65
CA ASP A 20 6.63 6.62 -27.02
C ASP A 20 7.59 7.21 -25.96
N GLY A 21 8.72 6.54 -25.74
CA GLY A 21 9.73 6.93 -24.76
C GLY A 21 9.81 5.99 -23.56
N LYS A 22 10.64 6.35 -22.60
CA LYS A 22 10.80 5.61 -21.35
C LYS A 22 10.04 6.30 -20.23
N HIS A 23 9.24 5.52 -19.48
CA HIS A 23 8.34 6.00 -18.45
C HIS A 23 8.63 5.30 -17.12
N PRO A 24 8.62 6.02 -15.99
CA PRO A 24 8.70 5.39 -14.67
C PRO A 24 7.53 4.43 -14.44
N LEU A 25 7.81 3.34 -13.73
CA LEU A 25 6.80 2.36 -13.31
C LEU A 25 6.43 2.59 -11.83
N VAL A 26 5.14 2.58 -11.52
CA VAL A 26 4.64 2.60 -10.15
C VAL A 26 3.78 1.37 -9.89
N ILE A 27 4.13 0.60 -8.86
CA ILE A 27 3.34 -0.56 -8.41
C ILE A 27 2.46 -0.13 -7.23
N LEU A 28 1.15 -0.41 -7.30
CA LEU A 28 0.19 -0.11 -6.24
C LEU A 28 -0.19 -1.39 -5.49
N SER A 29 0.01 -1.40 -4.17
CA SER A 29 -0.34 -2.49 -3.26
C SER A 29 -1.47 -2.06 -2.33
N HIS A 30 -2.60 -2.79 -2.40
CA HIS A 30 -3.80 -2.49 -1.63
C HIS A 30 -3.75 -2.98 -0.19
N GLY A 31 -4.61 -2.43 0.67
CA GLY A 31 -4.84 -2.86 2.05
C GLY A 31 -5.63 -4.16 2.18
N ILE A 32 -6.02 -4.49 3.42
CA ILE A 32 -6.86 -5.65 3.75
C ILE A 32 -8.13 -5.62 2.90
N MET A 33 -8.49 -6.75 2.30
CA MET A 33 -9.68 -6.95 1.45
C MET A 33 -9.85 -5.88 0.36
N GLY A 34 -8.77 -5.18 0.02
CA GLY A 34 -8.77 -4.22 -1.06
C GLY A 34 -8.68 -4.87 -2.45
N THR A 35 -8.45 -4.05 -3.44
CA THR A 35 -8.27 -4.48 -4.83
C THR A 35 -7.20 -3.64 -5.52
N ALA A 36 -6.67 -4.11 -6.65
CA ALA A 36 -5.80 -3.32 -7.52
C ALA A 36 -6.41 -1.96 -7.94
N MET A 37 -7.74 -1.82 -7.78
CA MET A 37 -8.48 -0.60 -8.13
C MET A 37 -8.65 0.38 -6.97
N ALA A 38 -8.22 0.03 -5.75
CA ALA A 38 -8.44 0.85 -4.56
C ALA A 38 -7.84 2.27 -4.73
N GLN A 39 -6.67 2.36 -5.37
CA GLN A 39 -5.99 3.62 -5.69
C GLN A 39 -6.06 3.98 -7.19
N ALA A 40 -7.13 3.59 -7.91
CA ALA A 40 -7.28 3.89 -9.35
C ALA A 40 -7.26 5.40 -9.65
N TRP A 41 -7.71 6.24 -8.73
CA TRP A 41 -7.63 7.70 -8.81
C TRP A 41 -6.18 8.19 -8.90
N LEU A 42 -5.28 7.59 -8.13
CA LEU A 42 -3.84 7.88 -8.18
C LEU A 42 -3.24 7.36 -9.47
N ALA A 43 -3.60 6.13 -9.88
CA ALA A 43 -3.15 5.55 -11.15
C ALA A 43 -3.51 6.45 -12.35
N GLN A 44 -4.74 6.95 -12.40
CA GLN A 44 -5.16 7.92 -13.44
C GLN A 44 -4.31 9.17 -13.41
N SER A 45 -4.12 9.75 -12.22
CA SER A 45 -3.38 11.01 -12.06
C SER A 45 -1.90 10.88 -12.41
N LEU A 46 -1.28 9.76 -12.05
CA LEU A 46 0.12 9.46 -12.38
C LEU A 46 0.27 9.17 -13.88
N SER A 47 -0.65 8.40 -14.49
CA SER A 47 -0.61 8.12 -15.93
C SER A 47 -0.71 9.39 -16.78
N GLN A 48 -1.52 10.36 -16.37
CA GLN A 48 -1.61 11.68 -17.02
C GLN A 48 -0.30 12.50 -16.91
N ARG A 49 0.61 12.09 -16.03
CA ARG A 49 1.92 12.70 -15.80
C ARG A 49 3.09 11.88 -16.37
N GLY A 50 2.76 10.87 -17.18
CA GLY A 50 3.75 10.07 -17.90
C GLY A 50 4.29 8.85 -17.13
N TYR A 51 3.64 8.42 -16.03
CA TYR A 51 3.96 7.17 -15.35
C TYR A 51 3.19 6.00 -15.94
N ILE A 52 3.80 4.83 -15.97
CA ILE A 52 3.10 3.54 -16.13
C ILE A 52 2.73 3.07 -14.72
N VAL A 53 1.49 2.65 -14.53
CA VAL A 53 1.01 2.23 -13.21
C VAL A 53 0.42 0.84 -13.28
N ALA A 54 0.85 -0.06 -12.41
CA ALA A 54 0.33 -1.40 -12.26
C ALA A 54 -0.22 -1.62 -10.84
N GLY A 55 -1.44 -2.14 -10.74
CA GLY A 55 -2.05 -2.53 -9.47
C GLY A 55 -2.05 -4.04 -9.29
N VAL A 56 -1.75 -4.49 -8.09
CA VAL A 56 -1.70 -5.91 -7.72
C VAL A 56 -3.01 -6.33 -7.07
N HIS A 57 -3.50 -7.53 -7.38
CA HIS A 57 -4.44 -8.28 -6.55
C HIS A 57 -3.66 -9.33 -5.78
N HIS A 58 -3.53 -9.15 -4.47
CA HIS A 58 -2.84 -10.13 -3.61
C HIS A 58 -3.79 -11.28 -3.24
N PRO A 59 -3.51 -12.52 -3.63
CA PRO A 59 -4.32 -13.68 -3.23
C PRO A 59 -4.49 -13.77 -1.72
N GLY A 60 -5.63 -14.27 -1.27
CA GLY A 60 -5.97 -14.41 0.15
C GLY A 60 -6.39 -13.13 0.86
N THR A 61 -5.94 -11.97 0.40
CA THR A 61 -6.18 -10.66 1.04
C THR A 61 -6.85 -9.64 0.12
N SER A 62 -7.26 -10.05 -1.07
CA SER A 62 -8.02 -9.26 -2.03
C SER A 62 -9.49 -9.66 -2.03
N PHE A 63 -10.38 -8.69 -2.18
CA PHE A 63 -11.84 -8.91 -2.27
C PHE A 63 -12.25 -9.94 -3.33
N PHE A 64 -11.49 -10.05 -4.44
CA PHE A 64 -11.77 -11.00 -5.52
C PHE A 64 -11.07 -12.35 -5.39
N ALA A 65 -10.15 -12.49 -4.46
CA ALA A 65 -9.35 -13.67 -4.24
C ALA A 65 -9.21 -13.94 -2.74
N ASP A 66 -10.34 -13.90 -2.05
CA ASP A 66 -10.43 -14.15 -0.61
C ASP A 66 -10.57 -15.66 -0.38
N ASP A 67 -9.51 -16.27 0.15
CA ASP A 67 -9.51 -17.62 0.68
C ASP A 67 -8.97 -17.60 2.11
N ALA A 68 -9.74 -18.13 3.05
CA ALA A 68 -9.36 -18.13 4.46
C ALA A 68 -8.05 -18.90 4.72
N ASN A 69 -7.70 -19.88 3.89
CA ASN A 69 -6.43 -20.59 4.00
C ASN A 69 -5.25 -19.74 3.54
N ASP A 70 -5.48 -18.85 2.56
CA ASP A 70 -4.44 -18.01 1.98
C ASP A 70 -4.25 -16.71 2.79
N ARG A 71 -5.25 -16.28 3.58
CA ARG A 71 -5.18 -15.04 4.38
C ARG A 71 -4.00 -15.04 5.36
N ARG A 72 -3.66 -16.18 5.95
CA ARG A 72 -2.53 -16.32 6.86
C ARG A 72 -1.19 -16.12 6.16
N GLU A 73 -1.14 -16.27 4.84
CA GLU A 73 0.07 -16.20 4.04
C GLU A 73 0.35 -14.78 3.56
N LEU A 74 0.88 -13.93 4.43
CA LEU A 74 1.25 -12.56 4.06
C LEU A 74 2.60 -12.47 3.33
N TRP A 75 3.47 -13.47 3.49
CA TRP A 75 4.81 -13.50 2.89
C TRP A 75 4.86 -13.55 1.35
N PRO A 76 3.83 -14.04 0.60
CA PRO A 76 3.83 -13.92 -0.86
C PRO A 76 3.59 -12.49 -1.37
N ARG A 77 2.98 -11.60 -0.58
CA ARG A 77 2.59 -10.27 -1.04
C ARG A 77 3.77 -9.42 -1.56
N PRO A 78 4.92 -9.27 -0.88
CA PRO A 78 6.07 -8.56 -1.47
C PRO A 78 6.61 -9.26 -2.71
N GLN A 79 6.54 -10.59 -2.79
CA GLN A 79 6.91 -11.36 -3.98
C GLN A 79 5.96 -11.11 -5.17
N ASP A 80 4.67 -10.82 -4.91
CA ASP A 80 3.72 -10.46 -5.98
C ASP A 80 4.12 -9.14 -6.65
N ILE A 81 4.68 -8.18 -5.89
CA ILE A 81 5.26 -6.95 -6.45
C ILE A 81 6.40 -7.31 -7.42
N SER A 82 7.34 -8.15 -6.98
CA SER A 82 8.46 -8.58 -7.82
C SER A 82 8.02 -9.32 -9.07
N ARG A 83 7.02 -10.22 -8.94
CA ARG A 83 6.45 -10.97 -10.09
C ARG A 83 5.81 -10.04 -11.13
N ILE A 84 5.11 -8.99 -10.71
CA ILE A 84 4.54 -8.00 -11.64
C ILE A 84 5.65 -7.21 -12.34
N ILE A 85 6.71 -6.82 -11.63
CA ILE A 85 7.86 -6.16 -12.25
C ILE A 85 8.50 -7.09 -13.26
N ASP A 86 8.69 -8.39 -12.94
CA ASP A 86 9.24 -9.38 -13.86
C ASP A 86 8.37 -9.54 -15.11
N ASP A 87 7.06 -9.69 -14.93
CA ASP A 87 6.10 -9.85 -16.05
C ASP A 87 6.14 -8.64 -16.99
N LEU A 88 6.07 -7.44 -16.43
CA LEU A 88 6.10 -6.20 -17.21
C LEU A 88 7.42 -5.98 -17.94
N LEU A 89 8.56 -6.31 -17.32
CA LEU A 89 9.87 -6.16 -17.94
C LEU A 89 10.20 -7.29 -18.92
N SER A 90 9.52 -8.43 -18.86
CA SER A 90 9.66 -9.53 -19.82
C SER A 90 8.70 -9.44 -21.00
N ASN A 91 7.67 -8.62 -20.92
CA ASN A 91 6.69 -8.39 -21.98
C ASN A 91 7.23 -7.31 -22.94
N ASP A 92 7.45 -7.65 -24.21
CA ASP A 92 8.05 -6.76 -25.21
C ASP A 92 7.32 -5.40 -25.35
N GLU A 93 6.00 -5.38 -25.20
CA GLU A 93 5.20 -4.16 -25.29
C GLU A 93 5.54 -3.20 -24.15
N PHE A 94 5.54 -3.70 -22.91
CA PHE A 94 5.82 -2.87 -21.74
C PHE A 94 7.31 -2.61 -21.52
N ALA A 95 8.16 -3.61 -21.72
CA ALA A 95 9.61 -3.47 -21.58
C ALA A 95 10.19 -2.38 -22.48
N SER A 96 9.60 -2.18 -23.66
CA SER A 96 10.02 -1.15 -24.62
C SER A 96 9.81 0.28 -24.10
N VAL A 97 8.84 0.49 -23.20
CA VAL A 97 8.40 1.82 -22.71
C VAL A 97 8.63 2.04 -21.22
N ILE A 98 8.91 1.00 -20.42
CA ILE A 98 9.26 1.15 -19.01
C ILE A 98 10.73 1.58 -18.85
N ASP A 99 10.95 2.55 -17.98
CA ASP A 99 12.26 2.90 -17.46
C ASP A 99 12.57 2.00 -16.25
N SER A 100 13.41 1.00 -16.45
CA SER A 100 13.77 0.03 -15.41
C SER A 100 14.60 0.61 -14.26
N ASP A 101 15.17 1.78 -14.41
CA ASP A 101 15.91 2.47 -13.36
C ASP A 101 15.00 3.34 -12.49
N ARG A 102 13.76 3.53 -12.89
CA ARG A 102 12.74 4.33 -12.16
C ARG A 102 11.48 3.51 -11.87
N ILE A 103 11.62 2.54 -10.96
CA ILE A 103 10.51 1.71 -10.46
C ILE A 103 10.21 2.12 -9.03
N PHE A 104 8.96 2.45 -8.76
CA PHE A 104 8.47 2.93 -7.47
C PHE A 104 7.33 2.04 -6.96
N ALA A 105 7.10 2.03 -5.65
CA ALA A 105 6.00 1.30 -5.05
C ALA A 105 5.17 2.21 -4.14
N VAL A 106 3.86 2.00 -4.12
CA VAL A 106 2.92 2.71 -3.24
C VAL A 106 2.08 1.68 -2.51
N GLY A 107 1.99 1.79 -1.20
CA GLY A 107 1.20 0.90 -0.36
C GLY A 107 0.22 1.64 0.54
N HIS A 108 -1.02 1.16 0.63
CA HIS A 108 -2.02 1.66 1.57
C HIS A 108 -2.31 0.59 2.64
N SER A 109 -2.36 1.00 3.91
CA SER A 109 -2.68 0.09 5.01
C SER A 109 -1.76 -1.15 5.01
N LEU A 110 -2.27 -2.38 4.98
CA LEU A 110 -1.49 -3.61 4.81
C LEU A 110 -0.59 -3.59 3.55
N GLY A 111 -0.99 -2.86 2.50
CA GLY A 111 -0.13 -2.63 1.32
C GLY A 111 1.17 -1.90 1.67
N GLY A 112 1.15 -1.06 2.70
CA GLY A 112 2.36 -0.43 3.24
C GLY A 112 3.33 -1.45 3.84
N VAL A 113 2.82 -2.43 4.61
CA VAL A 113 3.65 -3.56 5.10
C VAL A 113 4.28 -4.32 3.94
N THR A 114 3.47 -4.60 2.91
CA THR A 114 3.94 -5.29 1.70
C THR A 114 5.09 -4.54 1.03
N VAL A 115 4.92 -3.23 0.82
CA VAL A 115 5.93 -2.38 0.19
C VAL A 115 7.18 -2.27 1.06
N MET A 116 7.03 -2.08 2.38
CA MET A 116 8.15 -2.02 3.31
C MET A 116 8.97 -3.32 3.28
N SER A 117 8.32 -4.50 3.28
CA SER A 117 9.02 -5.77 3.13
C SER A 117 9.73 -5.88 1.78
N ALA A 118 9.11 -5.41 0.69
CA ALA A 118 9.72 -5.41 -0.65
C ALA A 118 10.92 -4.47 -0.78
N ILE A 119 11.11 -3.52 0.14
CA ILE A 119 12.27 -2.60 0.16
C ILE A 119 13.23 -2.86 1.33
N GLY A 120 13.08 -3.98 2.06
CA GLY A 120 14.07 -4.49 3.02
C GLY A 120 13.70 -4.38 4.49
N ALA A 121 12.46 -4.03 4.85
CA ALA A 121 12.00 -4.14 6.23
C ALA A 121 11.80 -5.62 6.61
N GLY A 122 12.53 -6.11 7.59
CA GLY A 122 12.46 -7.48 8.07
C GLY A 122 11.38 -7.65 9.14
N TYR A 123 10.54 -8.66 8.99
CA TYR A 123 9.57 -9.07 10.01
C TYR A 123 10.31 -9.67 11.23
N ASP A 124 9.78 -9.50 12.43
CA ASP A 124 10.37 -9.98 13.69
C ASP A 124 9.27 -10.60 14.57
N GLN A 125 9.15 -11.92 14.53
CA GLN A 125 8.13 -12.65 15.31
C GLN A 125 8.30 -12.45 16.80
N SER A 126 9.54 -12.42 17.31
CA SER A 126 9.77 -12.28 18.75
C SER A 126 9.30 -10.92 19.29
N ARG A 127 9.42 -9.89 18.45
CA ARG A 127 8.90 -8.56 18.73
C ARG A 127 7.37 -8.55 18.70
N VAL A 128 6.78 -9.21 17.70
CA VAL A 128 5.31 -9.34 17.59
C VAL A 128 4.75 -10.04 18.83
N ASP A 129 5.33 -11.16 19.23
CA ASP A 129 4.90 -11.90 20.42
C ASP A 129 4.92 -11.00 21.67
N THR A 130 6.02 -10.25 21.88
CA THR A 130 6.13 -9.32 23.01
C THR A 130 5.06 -8.24 22.98
N ILE A 131 4.82 -7.61 21.81
CA ILE A 131 3.83 -6.54 21.69
C ILE A 131 2.41 -7.08 21.91
N CYS A 132 2.11 -8.25 21.36
CA CYS A 132 0.76 -8.82 21.46
C CYS A 132 0.48 -9.43 22.84
N ASP A 133 1.49 -9.88 23.57
CA ASP A 133 1.35 -10.25 24.98
C ASP A 133 1.03 -9.02 25.85
N ASP A 134 1.66 -7.88 25.60
CA ASP A 134 1.47 -6.64 26.34
C ASP A 134 0.17 -5.90 25.93
N THR A 135 -0.26 -6.01 24.69
CA THR A 135 -1.41 -5.30 24.12
C THR A 135 -2.23 -6.19 23.19
N PRO A 136 -2.93 -7.21 23.74
CA PRO A 136 -3.65 -8.19 22.92
C PRO A 136 -4.83 -7.59 22.11
N ASP A 137 -5.39 -6.46 22.58
CA ASP A 137 -6.47 -5.74 21.89
C ASP A 137 -5.99 -4.80 20.78
N ASP A 138 -4.68 -4.75 20.51
CA ASP A 138 -4.14 -4.00 19.38
C ASP A 138 -4.67 -4.56 18.05
N LEU A 139 -5.04 -3.66 17.12
CA LEU A 139 -5.63 -4.04 15.84
C LEU A 139 -4.75 -5.04 15.05
N VAL A 140 -3.44 -4.85 15.05
CA VAL A 140 -2.51 -5.73 14.34
C VAL A 140 -2.48 -7.10 15.02
N CYS A 141 -2.42 -7.14 16.35
CA CYS A 141 -2.42 -8.40 17.12
C CYS A 141 -3.72 -9.18 16.91
N THR A 142 -4.88 -8.49 16.91
CA THR A 142 -6.17 -9.10 16.61
C THR A 142 -6.19 -9.71 15.21
N ILE A 143 -5.69 -9.00 14.18
CA ILE A 143 -5.63 -9.50 12.80
C ILE A 143 -4.69 -10.72 12.69
N LEU A 144 -3.50 -10.64 13.31
CA LEU A 144 -2.55 -11.76 13.30
C LEU A 144 -3.13 -13.01 13.95
N ASP A 145 -3.94 -12.85 15.00
CA ASP A 145 -4.60 -13.97 15.67
C ASP A 145 -5.78 -14.51 14.86
N ASP A 146 -6.69 -13.67 14.43
CA ASP A 146 -7.89 -14.05 13.65
C ASP A 146 -7.52 -14.75 12.34
N TRP A 147 -6.43 -14.35 11.71
CA TRP A 147 -5.97 -14.92 10.44
C TRP A 147 -4.95 -16.04 10.63
N ASN A 148 -4.62 -16.42 11.87
CA ASN A 148 -3.61 -17.41 12.19
C ASN A 148 -2.23 -17.16 11.56
N ILE A 149 -1.81 -15.89 11.49
CA ILE A 149 -0.53 -15.48 10.91
C ILE A 149 0.61 -15.78 11.89
N GLY A 150 1.71 -16.37 11.40
CA GLY A 150 2.90 -16.64 12.20
C GLY A 150 2.70 -17.72 13.29
N LYS A 151 1.70 -18.60 13.16
CA LYS A 151 1.39 -19.62 14.18
C LYS A 151 2.25 -20.89 14.08
N THR A 152 2.97 -21.10 12.99
CA THR A 152 3.87 -22.25 12.84
C THR A 152 5.31 -21.81 12.57
N PRO A 153 6.33 -22.62 12.93
CA PRO A 153 7.72 -22.29 12.61
C PRO A 153 7.97 -22.07 11.11
N ALA A 154 7.22 -22.73 10.24
CA ALA A 154 7.32 -22.55 8.79
C ALA A 154 6.77 -21.20 8.35
N ASP A 155 5.62 -20.76 8.90
CA ASP A 155 5.03 -19.45 8.62
C ASP A 155 5.97 -18.34 9.09
N ILE A 156 6.53 -18.47 10.31
CA ILE A 156 7.49 -17.50 10.87
C ILE A 156 8.71 -17.38 9.96
N ALA A 157 9.31 -18.51 9.57
CA ALA A 157 10.47 -18.52 8.67
C ALA A 157 10.15 -17.89 7.31
N ALA A 158 8.92 -18.04 6.81
CA ALA A 158 8.48 -17.43 5.56
C ALA A 158 8.24 -15.92 5.70
N LEU A 159 7.68 -15.45 6.84
CA LEU A 159 7.50 -14.03 7.14
C LEU A 159 8.84 -13.30 7.34
N GLU A 160 9.82 -13.96 7.98
CA GLU A 160 11.15 -13.40 8.26
C GLU A 160 12.12 -13.51 7.06
N GLN A 161 11.68 -14.14 5.97
CA GLN A 161 12.49 -14.23 4.76
C GLN A 161 12.72 -12.83 4.16
N ASP A 162 13.95 -12.56 3.72
CA ASP A 162 14.27 -11.35 2.95
C ASP A 162 13.52 -11.37 1.62
N ALA A 163 12.65 -10.38 1.44
CA ALA A 163 11.83 -10.19 0.24
C ALA A 163 12.23 -8.94 -0.56
N THR A 164 13.42 -8.42 -0.32
CA THR A 164 13.91 -7.17 -0.93
C THR A 164 14.01 -7.28 -2.44
N ASP A 165 13.37 -6.35 -3.14
CA ASP A 165 13.56 -6.15 -4.58
C ASP A 165 14.37 -4.87 -4.83
N PRO A 166 15.65 -4.97 -5.23
CA PRO A 166 16.53 -3.81 -5.40
C PRO A 166 16.17 -2.91 -6.58
N ARG A 167 15.21 -3.33 -7.41
CA ARG A 167 14.69 -2.52 -8.52
C ARG A 167 13.78 -1.39 -8.04
N ILE A 168 13.20 -1.50 -6.84
CA ILE A 168 12.34 -0.45 -6.28
C ILE A 168 13.23 0.67 -5.74
N LYS A 169 13.13 1.86 -6.35
CA LYS A 169 14.00 3.01 -6.05
C LYS A 169 13.43 3.97 -5.01
N ALA A 170 12.12 4.00 -4.85
CA ALA A 170 11.46 4.76 -3.78
C ALA A 170 10.08 4.18 -3.48
N ALA A 171 9.58 4.49 -2.29
CA ALA A 171 8.26 4.04 -1.84
C ALA A 171 7.41 5.15 -1.23
N VAL A 172 6.10 5.01 -1.35
CA VAL A 172 5.12 5.88 -0.67
C VAL A 172 4.19 5.01 0.17
N LEU A 173 3.98 5.39 1.41
CA LEU A 173 3.14 4.67 2.36
C LEU A 173 1.96 5.54 2.75
N PHE A 174 0.75 5.08 2.47
CA PHE A 174 -0.49 5.73 2.87
C PHE A 174 -1.04 5.07 4.12
N ASP A 175 -0.92 5.74 5.24
CA ASP A 175 -1.49 5.36 6.54
C ASP A 175 -1.38 3.85 6.83
N MET A 176 -0.15 3.34 6.75
CA MET A 176 0.09 1.91 6.93
C MET A 176 -0.15 1.46 8.37
N GLY A 177 -0.73 0.28 8.53
CA GLY A 177 -0.81 -0.43 9.81
C GLY A 177 0.13 -1.63 9.81
N GLY A 178 0.78 -1.90 10.95
CA GLY A 178 1.67 -3.06 11.12
C GLY A 178 3.16 -2.74 11.13
N ALA A 179 3.57 -1.48 11.21
CA ALA A 179 4.99 -1.11 11.30
C ALA A 179 5.69 -1.71 12.54
N GLN A 180 4.94 -1.91 13.62
CA GLN A 180 5.44 -2.54 14.83
C GLN A 180 5.90 -3.99 14.65
N THR A 181 5.54 -4.64 13.55
CA THR A 181 5.98 -6.01 13.25
C THR A 181 7.40 -6.08 12.69
N PHE A 182 7.98 -4.96 12.31
CA PHE A 182 9.33 -4.92 11.74
C PHE A 182 10.41 -4.83 12.82
N ALA A 183 11.53 -5.51 12.55
CA ALA A 183 12.74 -5.40 13.36
C ALA A 183 13.32 -3.97 13.27
N PRO A 184 13.50 -3.25 14.39
CA PRO A 184 14.08 -1.91 14.37
C PRO A 184 15.47 -1.86 13.71
N ALA A 185 16.24 -2.95 13.86
CA ALA A 185 17.56 -3.06 13.25
C ALA A 185 17.54 -3.13 11.71
N SER A 186 16.46 -3.66 11.11
CA SER A 186 16.25 -3.62 9.64
C SER A 186 15.83 -2.24 9.20
N LEU A 187 14.87 -1.62 9.89
CA LEU A 187 14.41 -0.26 9.60
C LEU A 187 15.55 0.77 9.63
N ALA A 188 16.41 0.70 10.65
CA ALA A 188 17.55 1.62 10.80
C ALA A 188 18.62 1.50 9.68
N LYS A 189 18.60 0.44 8.90
CA LYS A 189 19.53 0.20 7.79
C LYS A 189 18.95 0.49 6.41
N MET A 190 17.68 0.89 6.33
CA MET A 190 17.01 1.12 5.06
C MET A 190 17.63 2.29 4.31
N THR A 191 17.91 2.08 3.03
CA THR A 191 18.51 3.08 2.14
C THR A 191 17.56 3.56 1.06
N THR A 192 16.49 2.82 0.78
CA THR A 192 15.45 3.20 -0.18
C THR A 192 14.68 4.41 0.37
N PRO A 193 14.56 5.50 -0.39
CA PRO A 193 13.76 6.66 0.00
C PRO A 193 12.29 6.32 0.21
N VAL A 194 11.71 6.83 1.31
CA VAL A 194 10.29 6.57 1.65
C VAL A 194 9.58 7.87 2.03
N LEU A 195 8.42 8.09 1.42
CA LEU A 195 7.47 9.12 1.82
C LEU A 195 6.33 8.47 2.62
N ILE A 196 6.15 8.86 3.86
CA ILE A 196 5.19 8.29 4.79
C ILE A 196 4.08 9.30 5.07
N TYR A 197 2.84 8.90 4.89
CA TYR A 197 1.65 9.63 5.33
C TYR A 197 1.06 8.98 6.57
N GLY A 198 0.85 9.75 7.62
CA GLY A 198 0.10 9.36 8.81
C GLY A 198 -1.20 10.15 8.92
N ALA A 199 -2.35 9.49 9.00
CA ALA A 199 -3.67 10.11 9.07
C ALA A 199 -4.13 10.27 10.53
N THR A 200 -4.22 11.51 11.03
CA THR A 200 -4.54 11.75 12.45
C THR A 200 -6.01 11.55 12.80
N ALA A 201 -6.91 11.60 11.82
CA ALA A 201 -8.35 11.36 12.01
C ALA A 201 -8.73 9.88 11.75
N GLY A 202 -7.76 9.02 11.48
CA GLY A 202 -7.95 7.58 11.27
C GLY A 202 -7.92 6.78 12.58
N HIS A 203 -8.14 5.49 12.43
CA HIS A 203 -8.10 4.51 13.54
C HIS A 203 -6.76 3.77 13.67
N VAL A 204 -5.81 4.04 12.77
CA VAL A 204 -4.45 3.47 12.84
C VAL A 204 -3.65 4.24 13.89
N ASP A 205 -3.09 3.53 14.87
CA ASP A 205 -2.22 4.12 15.88
C ASP A 205 -0.91 4.63 15.25
N LEU A 206 -0.73 5.95 15.22
CA LEU A 206 0.42 6.57 14.57
C LEU A 206 1.73 6.27 15.30
N ASP A 207 1.72 6.20 16.64
CA ASP A 207 2.93 5.97 17.44
C ASP A 207 3.48 4.56 17.22
N ARG A 208 2.62 3.60 16.90
CA ARG A 208 2.99 2.23 16.57
C ARG A 208 3.27 2.00 15.08
N ASN A 209 2.94 2.96 14.24
CA ASN A 209 3.03 2.83 12.79
C ASN A 209 3.85 3.95 12.15
N SER A 210 3.21 5.00 11.64
CA SER A 210 3.88 6.01 10.82
C SER A 210 4.96 6.79 11.58
N ARG A 211 4.71 7.16 12.82
CA ARG A 211 5.69 7.84 13.69
C ARG A 211 6.84 6.92 14.04
N LEU A 212 6.55 5.64 14.38
CA LEU A 212 7.58 4.63 14.64
C LEU A 212 8.56 4.50 13.46
N LEU A 213 8.04 4.44 12.23
CA LEU A 213 8.88 4.40 11.04
C LEU A 213 9.74 5.67 10.91
N ALA A 214 9.10 6.85 11.04
CA ALA A 214 9.80 8.13 10.92
C ALA A 214 10.91 8.32 11.96
N GLU A 215 10.74 7.78 13.16
CA GLU A 215 11.72 7.85 14.25
C GLU A 215 12.83 6.80 14.12
N THR A 216 12.53 5.64 13.50
CA THR A 216 13.47 4.50 13.45
C THR A 216 14.30 4.49 12.17
N MET A 217 13.71 4.91 11.05
CA MET A 217 14.39 4.92 9.75
C MET A 217 15.36 6.09 9.61
N PRO A 218 16.40 5.98 8.75
CA PRO A 218 17.34 7.08 8.52
C PRO A 218 16.65 8.34 7.99
N SER A 219 16.83 9.47 8.66
CA SER A 219 16.20 10.74 8.30
C SER A 219 16.57 11.27 6.91
N GLN A 220 17.70 10.80 6.36
CA GLN A 220 18.16 11.18 5.01
C GLN A 220 17.32 10.55 3.91
N THR A 221 16.68 9.41 4.19
CA THR A 221 15.85 8.67 3.22
C THR A 221 14.37 8.67 3.59
N THR A 222 13.98 9.29 4.69
CA THR A 222 12.61 9.26 5.20
C THR A 222 12.01 10.66 5.23
N GLN A 223 10.86 10.80 4.55
CA GLN A 223 10.01 11.99 4.67
C GLN A 223 8.70 11.56 5.34
N TYR A 224 8.30 12.25 6.41
CA TYR A 224 7.07 11.98 7.13
C TYR A 224 6.12 13.18 7.05
N LEU A 225 4.89 12.92 6.65
CA LEU A 225 3.81 13.89 6.59
C LEU A 225 2.68 13.43 7.52
N GLU A 226 2.51 14.13 8.63
CA GLU A 226 1.39 13.93 9.53
C GLU A 226 0.22 14.81 9.09
N MET A 227 -0.83 14.16 8.60
CA MET A 227 -1.95 14.82 7.92
C MET A 227 -3.10 15.07 8.90
N SER A 228 -3.26 16.31 9.37
CA SER A 228 -4.16 16.66 10.48
C SER A 228 -5.63 16.31 10.25
N ASP A 229 -6.14 16.38 9.04
CA ASP A 229 -7.56 16.17 8.73
C ASP A 229 -7.80 14.96 7.83
N TYR A 230 -6.81 14.04 7.75
CA TYR A 230 -6.92 12.83 6.93
C TYR A 230 -7.33 11.65 7.80
N ALA A 231 -8.22 10.84 7.26
CA ALA A 231 -8.63 9.56 7.79
C ALA A 231 -8.07 8.41 6.93
N HIS A 232 -8.13 7.19 7.46
CA HIS A 232 -7.55 6.00 6.83
C HIS A 232 -8.01 5.78 5.38
N PHE A 233 -9.29 6.00 5.11
CA PHE A 233 -9.87 5.76 3.79
C PHE A 233 -9.86 6.99 2.86
N ASP A 234 -9.25 8.10 3.27
CA ASP A 234 -9.03 9.23 2.37
C ASP A 234 -8.08 8.89 1.20
N PHE A 235 -7.26 7.86 1.37
CA PHE A 235 -6.35 7.35 0.33
C PHE A 235 -7.00 6.37 -0.65
N MET A 236 -8.30 6.05 -0.48
CA MET A 236 -9.06 5.23 -1.41
C MET A 236 -9.85 6.08 -2.43
N GLY A 237 -10.44 5.43 -3.43
CA GLY A 237 -11.25 6.09 -4.44
C GLY A 237 -12.44 6.87 -3.88
N LEU A 238 -13.08 7.68 -4.71
CA LEU A 238 -14.28 8.43 -4.35
C LEU A 238 -15.51 7.50 -4.40
N CYS A 239 -16.39 7.63 -3.39
CA CYS A 239 -17.68 6.97 -3.42
C CYS A 239 -18.65 7.70 -4.35
N THR A 240 -19.59 6.95 -4.95
CA THR A 240 -20.75 7.51 -5.65
C THR A 240 -21.69 8.20 -4.66
N GLU A 241 -22.66 8.98 -5.19
CA GLU A 241 -23.68 9.61 -4.35
C GLU A 241 -24.45 8.61 -3.49
N ASN A 242 -24.70 7.40 -4.04
CA ASN A 242 -25.44 6.32 -3.38
C ASN A 242 -24.53 5.32 -2.64
N GLY A 243 -23.20 5.49 -2.71
CA GLY A 243 -22.23 4.53 -2.18
C GLY A 243 -22.42 4.27 -0.69
N LEU A 244 -22.58 5.32 0.10
CA LEU A 244 -22.80 5.22 1.53
C LEU A 244 -24.10 4.48 1.88
N ASP A 245 -25.21 4.82 1.21
CA ASP A 245 -26.52 4.17 1.46
C ASP A 245 -26.48 2.68 1.15
N ILE A 246 -25.71 2.31 0.10
CA ILE A 246 -25.51 0.91 -0.28
C ILE A 246 -24.71 0.18 0.79
N LEU A 247 -23.61 0.76 1.26
CA LEU A 247 -22.81 0.15 2.33
C LEU A 247 -23.62 0.03 3.63
N GLN A 248 -24.32 1.07 4.05
CA GLN A 248 -25.18 1.02 5.25
C GLN A 248 -26.18 -0.12 5.19
N LYS A 249 -26.67 -0.44 4.00
CA LYS A 249 -27.69 -1.47 3.81
C LYS A 249 -27.14 -2.89 3.72
N TYR A 250 -25.99 -3.07 3.08
CA TYR A 250 -25.49 -4.39 2.71
C TYR A 250 -24.17 -4.76 3.39
N GLU A 251 -23.33 -3.78 3.76
CA GLU A 251 -22.00 -3.94 4.35
C GLU A 251 -21.77 -2.86 5.43
N PRO A 252 -22.59 -2.84 6.49
CA PRO A 252 -22.56 -1.76 7.48
C PRO A 252 -21.24 -1.60 8.22
N GLN A 253 -20.40 -2.64 8.27
CA GLN A 253 -19.06 -2.60 8.82
C GLN A 253 -18.08 -1.79 7.97
N ASP A 254 -18.39 -1.55 6.68
CA ASP A 254 -17.50 -0.88 5.72
C ASP A 254 -17.90 0.57 5.43
N VAL A 255 -18.85 1.14 6.22
CA VAL A 255 -19.36 2.51 5.98
C VAL A 255 -18.26 3.57 6.02
N GLU A 256 -17.21 3.36 6.80
CA GLU A 256 -16.09 4.28 6.95
C GLU A 256 -15.38 4.54 5.62
N VAL A 257 -15.32 3.57 4.72
CA VAL A 257 -14.71 3.76 3.39
C VAL A 257 -15.39 4.87 2.56
N CYS A 258 -16.65 5.24 2.90
CA CYS A 258 -17.37 6.34 2.25
C CYS A 258 -17.66 7.53 3.17
N THR A 259 -17.49 7.42 4.49
CA THR A 259 -17.70 8.55 5.41
C THR A 259 -16.44 9.35 5.64
N ASP A 260 -15.29 8.71 5.65
CA ASP A 260 -13.99 9.37 5.82
C ASP A 260 -13.78 10.44 4.75
N GLY A 261 -13.49 11.66 5.21
CA GLY A 261 -13.13 12.79 4.37
C GLY A 261 -14.09 13.14 3.21
N ARG A 262 -15.30 12.61 3.20
CA ARG A 262 -16.25 12.56 2.08
C ARG A 262 -16.29 13.82 1.22
N ALA A 263 -16.45 14.99 1.84
CA ALA A 263 -16.59 16.26 1.12
C ALA A 263 -15.26 16.82 0.59
N LEU A 264 -14.15 16.41 1.20
CA LEU A 264 -12.81 16.97 0.93
C LEU A 264 -11.87 15.96 0.25
N ARG A 265 -12.27 14.68 0.13
CA ARG A 265 -11.39 13.62 -0.38
C ARG A 265 -10.81 13.95 -1.77
N ALA A 266 -11.61 14.51 -2.67
CA ALA A 266 -11.12 14.90 -3.99
C ALA A 266 -10.03 15.99 -3.94
N ALA A 267 -10.17 16.97 -3.03
CA ALA A 267 -9.13 17.98 -2.81
C ALA A 267 -7.86 17.36 -2.20
N LYS A 268 -8.03 16.49 -1.21
CA LYS A 268 -6.93 15.73 -0.59
C LYS A 268 -6.17 14.89 -1.63
N HIS A 269 -6.88 14.24 -2.56
CA HIS A 269 -6.26 13.51 -3.67
C HIS A 269 -5.37 14.40 -4.53
N SER A 270 -5.79 15.63 -4.84
CA SER A 270 -4.98 16.59 -5.60
C SER A 270 -3.67 16.94 -4.89
N ASP A 271 -3.74 17.15 -3.57
CA ASP A 271 -2.57 17.45 -2.75
C ASP A 271 -1.62 16.25 -2.68
N ILE A 272 -2.15 15.04 -2.45
CA ILE A 272 -1.37 13.78 -2.44
C ILE A 272 -0.66 13.59 -3.78
N VAL A 273 -1.36 13.74 -4.92
CA VAL A 273 -0.75 13.60 -6.25
C VAL A 273 0.42 14.56 -6.43
N THR A 274 0.26 15.80 -5.99
CA THR A 274 1.31 16.83 -6.07
C THR A 274 2.54 16.40 -5.25
N GLN A 275 2.34 15.99 -4.00
CA GLN A 275 3.42 15.58 -3.10
C GLN A 275 4.12 14.29 -3.59
N VAL A 276 3.34 13.28 -4.02
CA VAL A 276 3.88 12.02 -4.55
C VAL A 276 4.72 12.25 -5.80
N THR A 277 4.22 13.06 -6.74
CA THR A 277 4.97 13.35 -7.98
C THR A 277 6.22 14.18 -7.72
N GLN A 278 6.18 15.13 -6.78
CA GLN A 278 7.36 15.88 -6.35
C GLN A 278 8.40 14.94 -5.70
N PHE A 279 7.95 14.05 -4.82
CA PHE A 279 8.82 13.08 -4.18
C PHE A 279 9.51 12.17 -5.21
N PHE A 280 8.76 11.56 -6.13
CA PHE A 280 9.33 10.69 -7.16
C PHE A 280 10.30 11.44 -8.09
N ALA A 281 10.03 12.70 -8.43
CA ALA A 281 10.92 13.51 -9.26
C ALA A 281 12.27 13.83 -8.61
N THR A 282 12.40 13.68 -7.30
CA THR A 282 13.68 13.85 -6.57
C THR A 282 14.49 12.56 -6.47
N GLN A 283 13.99 11.45 -7.01
CA GLN A 283 14.64 10.13 -6.97
C GLN A 283 15.27 9.73 -8.32
N ASP A 284 15.45 10.66 -9.23
CA ASP A 284 16.07 10.48 -10.55
C ASP A 284 17.61 10.44 -10.47
#